data_d32a35bcfd123e61387d7f5ce3c1f3d0
#
_entry.id   d32a35bcfd123e61387d7f5ce3c1f3d0
#
_cell.length_a   1.000
_cell.length_b   1.000
_cell.length_c   1.000
_cell.angle_alpha   90.00
_cell.angle_beta   90.00
_cell.angle_gamma   90.00
#
_symmetry.space_group_name_H-M   'P 1'
#
loop_
_entity.id
_entity.type
_entity.pdbx_description
1 polymer ?
#
loop_
_entity_poly.entity_id
_entity_poly.type
_entity_poly.pdbx_seq_one_letter_code
_entity_poly.pdbx_strand_id
1 'polypeptide(L)'
;MKNKVSMSHLSSPARSYAITLTVFLVVWLLSFAETLWSMVTIWLRSDTYAHGILIFPISLYLIWRKRQQIAATRLSPSAPPILFLFILVTVWYFANAVAVNVVSQLAVVLMLPVLVWLCCGWPLLKLLRFPLCYLLFAVPMGENLVPWLQDITADITVAALQLSQIPVYRDGLYLTTPTGLFLVAEACSGIRYLIASVALGTLYAYLTYTSRVKQLVFCLAAIIVPIVANGLRAYGIVLIASLTDMKHAVGVDHLIYGWLFFGIIIFIMFYVGGFFADKKPPQSQSRSAQLKPVSGTILLSGVSVMLLPMLVTLLLPPLAQQPLFSTKQLEQSLAPAGNTIALPQFTDSSAKLAGIWQRESHDIWFYAAFYQHIDDKKLVSWHNQPYQTAKWTPATSQRRNLQIGQQSLVLQEVDLRASNGQRRMLWYWYGSGNYFSADPYLITAMQALGKVFHFSQHGSFYALSVYYDDDPEHASRILEQELTERFSLIATANSSEPAELSLAQQAQQP
;
A
#
# COMPACT_ATOMS: atom_id res chain seq x y z
N MET A 1 26.41 -33.45 -23.21
CA MET A 1 27.20 -32.46 -23.96
C MET A 1 26.75 -31.06 -23.54
N LYS A 2 27.56 -30.35 -22.76
CA LYS A 2 27.29 -28.98 -22.28
C LYS A 2 27.72 -28.02 -23.39
N ASN A 3 26.76 -27.45 -24.14
CA ASN A 3 27.03 -26.31 -25.01
C ASN A 3 27.30 -25.08 -24.18
N LYS A 4 28.56 -24.77 -23.92
CA LYS A 4 28.98 -23.42 -23.53
C LYS A 4 28.69 -22.51 -24.73
N VAL A 5 27.66 -21.69 -24.66
CA VAL A 5 27.42 -20.59 -25.59
C VAL A 5 28.51 -19.56 -25.33
N SER A 6 29.59 -19.60 -26.12
CA SER A 6 30.63 -18.59 -26.13
C SER A 6 30.07 -17.30 -26.75
N MET A 7 30.19 -16.17 -26.08
CA MET A 7 29.79 -14.85 -26.58
C MET A 7 30.51 -14.41 -27.89
N SER A 8 31.55 -15.13 -28.29
CA SER A 8 32.39 -14.84 -29.48
C SER A 8 31.71 -15.07 -30.84
N HIS A 9 30.55 -15.76 -30.87
CA HIS A 9 29.86 -16.14 -32.13
C HIS A 9 28.61 -15.27 -32.42
N LEU A 10 28.30 -14.24 -31.63
CA LEU A 10 27.19 -13.33 -31.94
C LEU A 10 27.59 -12.37 -33.06
N SER A 11 26.68 -12.14 -34.02
CA SER A 11 26.83 -11.05 -35.00
C SER A 11 26.98 -9.69 -34.30
N SER A 12 27.77 -8.78 -34.89
CA SER A 12 28.03 -7.44 -34.29
C SER A 12 26.79 -6.72 -33.75
N PRO A 13 25.63 -6.69 -34.47
CA PRO A 13 24.40 -6.10 -33.95
C PRO A 13 23.83 -6.85 -32.74
N ALA A 14 23.77 -8.18 -32.75
CA ALA A 14 23.23 -8.95 -31.64
C ALA A 14 24.03 -8.75 -30.35
N ARG A 15 25.36 -8.60 -30.48
CA ARG A 15 26.25 -8.29 -29.38
C ARG A 15 25.96 -6.90 -28.79
N SER A 16 25.67 -5.89 -29.63
CA SER A 16 25.28 -4.54 -29.19
C SER A 16 24.01 -4.57 -28.31
N TYR A 17 22.97 -5.30 -28.75
CA TYR A 17 21.74 -5.47 -27.95
C TYR A 17 21.99 -6.14 -26.60
N ALA A 18 22.77 -7.22 -26.60
CA ALA A 18 23.11 -7.94 -25.36
C ALA A 18 23.86 -7.02 -24.38
N ILE A 19 24.84 -6.28 -24.86
CA ILE A 19 25.59 -5.33 -24.02
C ILE A 19 24.69 -4.24 -23.48
N THR A 20 23.89 -3.58 -24.35
CA THR A 20 22.98 -2.50 -23.94
C THR A 20 21.97 -2.96 -22.90
N LEU A 21 21.34 -4.13 -23.12
CA LEU A 21 20.37 -4.68 -22.18
C LEU A 21 21.04 -5.05 -20.85
N THR A 22 22.24 -5.63 -20.87
CA THR A 22 23.00 -5.96 -19.67
C THR A 22 23.35 -4.68 -18.89
N VAL A 23 23.83 -3.64 -19.58
CA VAL A 23 24.15 -2.34 -18.93
C VAL A 23 22.88 -1.74 -18.30
N PHE A 24 21.75 -1.73 -19.02
CA PHE A 24 20.50 -1.24 -18.46
C PHE A 24 20.05 -2.03 -17.23
N LEU A 25 20.14 -3.34 -17.24
CA LEU A 25 19.77 -4.18 -16.09
C LEU A 25 20.72 -3.96 -14.91
N VAL A 26 22.03 -3.86 -15.15
CA VAL A 26 23.00 -3.59 -14.07
C VAL A 26 22.77 -2.21 -13.46
N VAL A 27 22.61 -1.17 -14.28
CA VAL A 27 22.33 0.18 -13.79
C VAL A 27 21.00 0.20 -13.03
N TRP A 28 19.96 -0.44 -13.57
CA TRP A 28 18.66 -0.54 -12.90
C TRP A 28 18.77 -1.26 -11.55
N LEU A 29 19.48 -2.40 -11.48
CA LEU A 29 19.68 -3.14 -10.22
C LEU A 29 20.43 -2.30 -9.18
N LEU A 30 21.45 -1.56 -9.58
CA LEU A 30 22.26 -0.75 -8.67
C LEU A 30 21.53 0.53 -8.24
N SER A 31 20.88 1.23 -9.17
CA SER A 31 20.20 2.49 -8.87
C SER A 31 18.97 2.32 -7.99
N PHE A 32 18.31 1.17 -8.06
CA PHE A 32 17.05 0.89 -7.34
C PHE A 32 17.19 -0.27 -6.36
N ALA A 33 18.42 -0.60 -5.94
CA ALA A 33 18.74 -1.76 -5.11
C ALA A 33 17.97 -1.77 -3.78
N GLU A 34 17.83 -0.64 -3.11
CA GLU A 34 17.09 -0.49 -1.86
C GLU A 34 15.60 -0.83 -2.03
N THR A 35 14.97 -0.28 -3.08
CA THR A 35 13.56 -0.58 -3.39
C THR A 35 13.36 -2.06 -3.74
N LEU A 36 14.27 -2.64 -4.50
CA LEU A 36 14.23 -4.07 -4.83
C LEU A 36 14.43 -4.94 -3.59
N TRP A 37 15.34 -4.54 -2.70
CA TRP A 37 15.56 -5.25 -1.45
C TRP A 37 14.34 -5.18 -0.52
N SER A 38 13.67 -4.04 -0.47
CA SER A 38 12.41 -3.90 0.29
C SER A 38 11.34 -4.90 -0.20
N MET A 39 11.22 -5.11 -1.52
CA MET A 39 10.32 -6.13 -2.08
C MET A 39 10.70 -7.54 -1.63
N VAL A 40 12.01 -7.89 -1.74
CA VAL A 40 12.52 -9.20 -1.32
C VAL A 40 12.24 -9.44 0.17
N THR A 41 12.46 -8.44 1.00
CA THR A 41 12.19 -8.52 2.44
C THR A 41 10.72 -8.79 2.74
N ILE A 42 9.79 -8.14 1.99
CA ILE A 42 8.35 -8.38 2.13
C ILE A 42 8.00 -9.80 1.69
N TRP A 43 8.55 -10.30 0.56
CA TRP A 43 8.29 -11.66 0.09
C TRP A 43 8.76 -12.74 1.08
N LEU A 44 9.85 -12.49 1.80
CA LEU A 44 10.41 -13.44 2.78
C LEU A 44 9.68 -13.42 4.13
N ARG A 45 9.02 -12.30 4.48
CA ARG A 45 8.36 -12.12 5.78
C ARG A 45 6.85 -12.30 5.75
N SER A 46 6.22 -12.03 4.60
CA SER A 46 4.76 -12.01 4.48
C SER A 46 4.25 -13.21 3.71
N ASP A 47 3.44 -14.03 4.34
CA ASP A 47 2.73 -15.14 3.69
C ASP A 47 1.84 -14.69 2.53
N THR A 48 1.33 -13.45 2.59
CA THR A 48 0.46 -12.88 1.55
C THR A 48 1.22 -12.64 0.26
N TYR A 49 2.49 -12.21 0.34
CA TYR A 49 3.30 -11.80 -0.81
C TYR A 49 4.44 -12.78 -1.16
N ALA A 50 4.56 -13.91 -0.48
CA ALA A 50 5.61 -14.91 -0.73
C ALA A 50 5.65 -15.41 -2.19
N HIS A 51 4.52 -15.39 -2.89
CA HIS A 51 4.43 -15.72 -4.32
C HIS A 51 5.29 -14.81 -5.21
N GLY A 52 5.63 -13.59 -4.77
CA GLY A 52 6.47 -12.63 -5.49
C GLY A 52 7.82 -13.21 -5.90
N ILE A 53 8.40 -14.11 -5.09
CA ILE A 53 9.66 -14.82 -5.39
C ILE A 53 9.55 -15.62 -6.70
N LEU A 54 8.37 -16.20 -6.98
CA LEU A 54 8.16 -17.06 -8.16
C LEU A 54 7.86 -16.25 -9.43
N ILE A 55 7.42 -14.99 -9.32
CA ILE A 55 7.00 -14.19 -10.48
C ILE A 55 8.15 -13.94 -11.46
N PHE A 56 9.34 -13.59 -10.96
CA PHE A 56 10.51 -13.37 -11.82
C PHE A 56 10.96 -14.63 -12.56
N PRO A 57 11.17 -15.79 -11.90
CA PRO A 57 11.47 -17.03 -12.58
C PRO A 57 10.43 -17.44 -13.62
N ILE A 58 9.14 -17.29 -13.31
CA ILE A 58 8.05 -17.59 -14.24
C ILE A 58 8.12 -16.66 -15.46
N SER A 59 8.29 -15.36 -15.26
CA SER A 59 8.42 -14.38 -16.36
C SER A 59 9.63 -14.71 -17.24
N LEU A 60 10.77 -15.03 -16.66
CA LEU A 60 11.97 -15.44 -17.40
C LEU A 60 11.74 -16.71 -18.20
N TYR A 61 11.06 -17.70 -17.61
CA TYR A 61 10.68 -18.94 -18.31
C TYR A 61 9.75 -18.64 -19.50
N LEU A 62 8.77 -17.76 -19.34
CA LEU A 62 7.86 -17.36 -20.41
C LEU A 62 8.59 -16.61 -21.54
N ILE A 63 9.57 -15.79 -21.22
CA ILE A 63 10.45 -15.11 -22.19
C ILE A 63 11.30 -16.16 -22.92
N TRP A 64 11.95 -17.07 -22.18
CA TRP A 64 12.75 -18.13 -22.77
C TRP A 64 11.95 -19.05 -23.71
N ARG A 65 10.71 -19.36 -23.34
CA ARG A 65 9.80 -20.14 -24.18
C ARG A 65 9.53 -19.47 -25.53
N LYS A 66 9.60 -18.14 -25.59
CA LYS A 66 9.44 -17.35 -26.83
C LYS A 66 10.75 -17.07 -27.59
N ARG A 67 11.88 -17.66 -27.19
CA ARG A 67 13.21 -17.37 -27.75
C ARG A 67 13.28 -17.46 -29.29
N GLN A 68 12.57 -18.39 -29.93
CA GLN A 68 12.53 -18.52 -31.39
C GLN A 68 11.78 -17.30 -32.03
N GLN A 69 10.67 -16.89 -31.43
CA GLN A 69 9.92 -15.72 -31.89
C GLN A 69 10.72 -14.42 -31.67
N ILE A 70 11.45 -14.33 -30.55
CA ILE A 70 12.35 -13.21 -30.25
C ILE A 70 13.44 -13.11 -31.31
N ALA A 71 14.09 -14.22 -31.65
CA ALA A 71 15.13 -14.26 -32.68
C ALA A 71 14.62 -13.88 -34.09
N ALA A 72 13.34 -14.08 -34.34
CA ALA A 72 12.68 -13.74 -35.59
C ALA A 72 12.05 -12.32 -35.61
N THR A 73 12.02 -11.65 -34.46
CA THR A 73 11.42 -10.31 -34.34
C THR A 73 12.43 -9.25 -34.81
N ARG A 74 11.97 -8.31 -35.65
CA ARG A 74 12.76 -7.16 -36.05
C ARG A 74 12.94 -6.23 -34.85
N LEU A 75 14.18 -6.05 -34.41
CA LEU A 75 14.51 -5.11 -33.35
C LEU A 75 14.73 -3.71 -33.93
N SER A 76 14.09 -2.72 -33.32
CA SER A 76 14.16 -1.31 -33.77
C SER A 76 14.18 -0.41 -32.54
N PRO A 77 15.38 -0.09 -31.99
CA PRO A 77 15.50 0.83 -30.89
C PRO A 77 14.81 2.16 -31.17
N SER A 78 14.19 2.75 -30.17
CA SER A 78 13.41 3.98 -30.33
C SER A 78 13.58 4.92 -29.14
N ALA A 79 13.61 6.23 -29.36
CA ALA A 79 13.81 7.24 -28.34
C ALA A 79 12.56 7.60 -27.51
N PRO A 80 11.31 7.56 -28.01
CA PRO A 80 10.13 7.98 -27.24
C PRO A 80 9.99 7.36 -25.85
N PRO A 81 10.39 6.08 -25.60
CA PRO A 81 10.37 5.50 -24.26
C PRO A 81 11.21 6.23 -23.21
N ILE A 82 12.17 7.07 -23.62
CA ILE A 82 12.97 7.87 -22.68
C ILE A 82 12.08 8.77 -21.82
N LEU A 83 11.03 9.36 -22.41
CA LEU A 83 10.07 10.18 -21.68
C LEU A 83 9.33 9.38 -20.63
N PHE A 84 8.89 8.16 -20.97
CA PHE A 84 8.22 7.27 -20.02
C PHE A 84 9.17 6.83 -18.92
N LEU A 85 10.43 6.53 -19.25
CA LEU A 85 11.45 6.20 -18.25
C LEU A 85 11.69 7.38 -17.30
N PHE A 86 11.82 8.61 -17.84
CA PHE A 86 11.96 9.81 -17.03
C PHE A 86 10.77 10.03 -16.09
N ILE A 87 9.55 9.86 -16.57
CA ILE A 87 8.34 9.95 -15.73
C ILE A 87 8.38 8.90 -14.62
N LEU A 88 8.72 7.63 -14.93
CA LEU A 88 8.78 6.58 -13.93
C LEU A 88 9.89 6.81 -12.90
N VAL A 89 11.05 7.31 -13.32
CA VAL A 89 12.14 7.68 -12.40
C VAL A 89 11.72 8.84 -11.49
N THR A 90 11.01 9.83 -12.05
CA THR A 90 10.48 10.96 -11.27
C THR A 90 9.43 10.49 -10.26
N VAL A 91 8.48 9.66 -10.70
CA VAL A 91 7.47 9.05 -9.81
C VAL A 91 8.12 8.24 -8.71
N TRP A 92 9.12 7.42 -9.04
CA TRP A 92 9.90 6.67 -8.06
C TRP A 92 10.58 7.58 -7.06
N TYR A 93 11.24 8.64 -7.52
CA TYR A 93 11.97 9.59 -6.67
C TYR A 93 11.04 10.24 -5.64
N PHE A 94 9.89 10.73 -6.08
CA PHE A 94 8.89 11.32 -5.18
C PHE A 94 8.27 10.27 -4.24
N ALA A 95 7.91 9.10 -4.75
CA ALA A 95 7.33 8.03 -3.94
C ALA A 95 8.31 7.52 -2.87
N ASN A 96 9.58 7.38 -3.25
CA ASN A 96 10.66 7.01 -2.32
C ASN A 96 10.89 8.11 -1.29
N ALA A 97 10.81 9.38 -1.72
CA ALA A 97 10.94 10.53 -0.83
C ALA A 97 9.90 10.55 0.30
N VAL A 98 8.70 10.02 0.08
CA VAL A 98 7.62 9.95 1.08
C VAL A 98 7.33 8.54 1.57
N ALA A 99 8.26 7.62 1.35
CA ALA A 99 8.15 6.22 1.76
C ALA A 99 6.83 5.52 1.30
N VAL A 100 6.25 5.92 0.17
CA VAL A 100 5.11 5.21 -0.45
C VAL A 100 5.64 4.02 -1.25
N ASN A 101 6.02 2.95 -0.52
CA ASN A 101 6.76 1.80 -1.08
C ASN A 101 6.05 1.14 -2.25
N VAL A 102 4.71 1.01 -2.22
CA VAL A 102 3.96 0.39 -3.32
C VAL A 102 4.15 1.14 -4.63
N VAL A 103 4.14 2.48 -4.60
CA VAL A 103 4.31 3.30 -5.80
C VAL A 103 5.76 3.26 -6.29
N SER A 104 6.74 3.34 -5.38
CA SER A 104 8.16 3.23 -5.74
C SER A 104 8.49 1.85 -6.33
N GLN A 105 8.00 0.76 -5.74
CA GLN A 105 8.16 -0.60 -6.22
C GLN A 105 7.49 -0.81 -7.59
N LEU A 106 6.27 -0.27 -7.76
CA LEU A 106 5.53 -0.32 -9.02
C LEU A 106 6.28 0.42 -10.14
N ALA A 107 6.80 1.62 -9.85
CA ALA A 107 7.59 2.39 -10.79
C ALA A 107 8.86 1.64 -11.24
N VAL A 108 9.59 1.03 -10.29
CA VAL A 108 10.81 0.24 -10.57
C VAL A 108 10.48 -0.96 -11.45
N VAL A 109 9.42 -1.70 -11.18
CA VAL A 109 9.01 -2.85 -11.99
C VAL A 109 8.55 -2.41 -13.39
N LEU A 110 7.81 -1.30 -13.51
CA LEU A 110 7.35 -0.74 -14.80
C LEU A 110 8.50 -0.19 -15.66
N MET A 111 9.66 0.13 -15.09
CA MET A 111 10.83 0.51 -15.88
C MET A 111 11.31 -0.65 -16.78
N LEU A 112 11.16 -1.91 -16.37
CA LEU A 112 11.64 -3.07 -17.15
C LEU A 112 10.99 -3.16 -18.54
N PRO A 113 9.65 -3.11 -18.73
CA PRO A 113 9.06 -3.07 -20.06
C PRO A 113 9.46 -1.82 -20.86
N VAL A 114 9.67 -0.67 -20.20
CA VAL A 114 10.13 0.55 -20.88
C VAL A 114 11.57 0.41 -21.37
N LEU A 115 12.47 -0.20 -20.59
CA LEU A 115 13.84 -0.50 -21.01
C LEU A 115 13.90 -1.49 -22.18
N VAL A 116 13.02 -2.51 -22.18
CA VAL A 116 12.87 -3.42 -23.31
C VAL A 116 12.37 -2.65 -24.55
N TRP A 117 11.42 -1.75 -24.41
CA TRP A 117 10.94 -0.91 -25.52
C TRP A 117 12.03 0.02 -26.04
N LEU A 118 12.75 0.69 -25.17
CA LEU A 118 13.86 1.59 -25.50
C LEU A 118 14.96 0.88 -26.29
N CYS A 119 15.40 -0.28 -25.80
CA CYS A 119 16.48 -1.05 -26.37
C CYS A 119 16.05 -1.80 -27.64
N CYS A 120 14.90 -2.49 -27.61
CA CYS A 120 14.52 -3.48 -28.62
C CYS A 120 13.34 -3.04 -29.49
N GLY A 121 12.62 -2.01 -29.10
CA GLY A 121 11.49 -1.43 -29.83
C GLY A 121 10.15 -2.08 -29.56
N TRP A 122 9.12 -1.45 -30.11
CA TRP A 122 7.72 -1.82 -29.92
C TRP A 122 7.37 -3.25 -30.34
N PRO A 123 7.91 -3.82 -31.45
CA PRO A 123 7.59 -5.18 -31.84
C PRO A 123 7.94 -6.23 -30.78
N LEU A 124 9.11 -6.08 -30.13
CA LEU A 124 9.51 -7.00 -29.05
C LEU A 124 8.69 -6.78 -27.80
N LEU A 125 8.42 -5.54 -27.42
CA LEU A 125 7.54 -5.23 -26.29
C LEU A 125 6.16 -5.87 -26.49
N LYS A 126 5.57 -5.74 -27.69
CA LYS A 126 4.28 -6.34 -28.02
C LYS A 126 4.31 -7.87 -27.90
N LEU A 127 5.40 -8.52 -28.32
CA LEU A 127 5.60 -9.95 -28.19
C LEU A 127 5.69 -10.38 -26.72
N LEU A 128 6.42 -9.61 -25.92
CA LEU A 128 6.70 -9.90 -24.50
C LEU A 128 5.73 -9.24 -23.52
N ARG A 129 4.65 -8.62 -24.02
CA ARG A 129 3.71 -7.86 -23.16
C ARG A 129 3.22 -8.64 -21.95
N PHE A 130 2.86 -9.94 -22.12
CA PHE A 130 2.33 -10.72 -21.01
C PHE A 130 3.42 -11.02 -19.96
N PRO A 131 4.58 -11.63 -20.27
CA PRO A 131 5.60 -11.87 -19.26
C PRO A 131 6.11 -10.60 -18.58
N LEU A 132 6.15 -9.47 -19.28
CA LEU A 132 6.55 -8.19 -18.68
C LEU A 132 5.45 -7.59 -17.79
N CYS A 133 4.17 -7.65 -18.20
CA CYS A 133 3.05 -7.23 -17.33
C CYS A 133 2.87 -8.18 -16.15
N TYR A 134 3.20 -9.46 -16.29
CA TYR A 134 3.12 -10.43 -15.20
C TYR A 134 4.06 -10.11 -14.04
N LEU A 135 5.16 -9.38 -14.29
CA LEU A 135 6.05 -8.86 -13.24
C LEU A 135 5.34 -7.95 -12.24
N LEU A 136 4.21 -7.34 -12.60
CA LEU A 136 3.42 -6.51 -11.67
C LEU A 136 2.92 -7.29 -10.45
N PHE A 137 2.72 -8.61 -10.58
CA PHE A 137 2.35 -9.46 -9.44
C PHE A 137 3.48 -9.69 -8.43
N ALA A 138 4.71 -9.26 -8.76
CA ALA A 138 5.80 -9.24 -7.80
C ALA A 138 5.72 -8.07 -6.82
N VAL A 139 4.99 -7.00 -7.17
CA VAL A 139 4.82 -5.82 -6.32
C VAL A 139 3.86 -6.14 -5.17
N PRO A 140 4.29 -5.99 -3.90
CA PRO A 140 3.42 -6.15 -2.74
C PRO A 140 2.37 -5.04 -2.69
N MET A 141 1.18 -5.32 -3.21
CA MET A 141 0.07 -4.36 -3.28
C MET A 141 -1.26 -5.04 -2.98
N GLY A 142 -2.25 -4.24 -2.56
CA GLY A 142 -3.61 -4.72 -2.31
C GLY A 142 -4.05 -4.65 -0.86
N GLU A 143 -3.20 -4.28 0.09
CA GLU A 143 -3.56 -4.12 1.51
C GLU A 143 -4.78 -3.21 1.71
N ASN A 144 -4.91 -2.17 0.89
CA ASN A 144 -6.05 -1.26 0.92
C ASN A 144 -7.41 -1.94 0.61
N LEU A 145 -7.38 -3.15 0.05
CA LEU A 145 -8.60 -3.95 -0.20
C LEU A 145 -9.08 -4.71 1.05
N VAL A 146 -8.24 -4.83 2.08
CA VAL A 146 -8.54 -5.64 3.27
C VAL A 146 -9.85 -5.23 3.95
N PRO A 147 -10.12 -3.93 4.27
CA PRO A 147 -11.38 -3.54 4.89
C PRO A 147 -12.59 -3.93 4.07
N TRP A 148 -12.54 -3.65 2.77
CA TRP A 148 -13.62 -3.98 1.84
C TRP A 148 -13.85 -5.49 1.73
N LEU A 149 -12.77 -6.29 1.72
CA LEU A 149 -12.88 -7.75 1.71
C LEU A 149 -13.39 -8.32 3.03
N GLN A 150 -13.08 -7.70 4.17
CA GLN A 150 -13.64 -8.06 5.47
C GLN A 150 -15.16 -7.81 5.49
N ASP A 151 -15.61 -6.66 4.98
CA ASP A 151 -17.03 -6.33 4.88
C ASP A 151 -17.78 -7.32 4.00
N ILE A 152 -17.28 -7.64 2.80
CA ILE A 152 -17.88 -8.66 1.91
C ILE A 152 -17.89 -10.04 2.59
N THR A 153 -16.82 -10.40 3.29
CA THR A 153 -16.76 -11.67 4.03
C THR A 153 -17.84 -11.72 5.11
N ALA A 154 -18.02 -10.62 5.86
CA ALA A 154 -19.08 -10.50 6.85
C ALA A 154 -20.47 -10.61 6.21
N ASP A 155 -20.73 -9.90 5.09
CA ASP A 155 -22.00 -9.95 4.38
C ASP A 155 -22.36 -11.36 3.92
N ILE A 156 -21.42 -12.06 3.27
CA ILE A 156 -21.64 -13.44 2.79
C ILE A 156 -21.87 -14.36 3.99
N THR A 157 -21.10 -14.20 5.07
CA THR A 157 -21.25 -15.01 6.29
C THR A 157 -22.60 -14.83 6.94
N VAL A 158 -23.06 -13.58 7.09
CA VAL A 158 -24.39 -13.26 7.64
C VAL A 158 -25.50 -13.84 6.78
N ALA A 159 -25.46 -13.63 5.47
CA ALA A 159 -26.45 -14.18 4.55
C ALA A 159 -26.53 -15.72 4.62
N ALA A 160 -25.37 -16.39 4.68
CA ALA A 160 -25.32 -17.85 4.78
C ALA A 160 -25.83 -18.38 6.14
N LEU A 161 -25.54 -17.68 7.26
CA LEU A 161 -26.08 -18.01 8.58
C LEU A 161 -27.58 -17.84 8.64
N GLN A 162 -28.12 -16.75 8.08
CA GLN A 162 -29.56 -16.51 7.99
C GLN A 162 -30.28 -17.59 7.16
N LEU A 163 -29.68 -18.00 6.03
CA LEU A 163 -30.20 -19.12 5.21
C LEU A 163 -30.21 -20.44 5.99
N SER A 164 -29.29 -20.64 6.91
CA SER A 164 -29.21 -21.79 7.80
C SER A 164 -30.05 -21.63 9.07
N GLN A 165 -30.89 -20.57 9.15
CA GLN A 165 -31.78 -20.27 10.29
C GLN A 165 -31.02 -20.05 11.63
N ILE A 166 -29.72 -19.67 11.56
CA ILE A 166 -28.93 -19.31 12.74
C ILE A 166 -29.11 -17.81 12.97
N PRO A 167 -29.66 -17.39 14.13
CA PRO A 167 -29.80 -15.98 14.43
C PRO A 167 -28.41 -15.31 14.51
N VAL A 168 -28.24 -14.22 13.78
CA VAL A 168 -26.99 -13.45 13.75
C VAL A 168 -27.31 -11.97 13.74
N TYR A 169 -26.65 -11.23 14.62
CA TYR A 169 -26.64 -9.77 14.61
C TYR A 169 -25.24 -9.27 14.23
N ARG A 170 -25.18 -8.39 13.25
CA ARG A 170 -23.92 -7.80 12.79
C ARG A 170 -23.77 -6.38 13.29
N ASP A 171 -22.62 -6.09 13.92
CA ASP A 171 -22.18 -4.75 14.31
C ASP A 171 -20.75 -4.52 13.74
N GLY A 172 -20.70 -3.83 12.60
CA GLY A 172 -19.46 -3.67 11.84
C GLY A 172 -18.85 -5.01 11.40
N LEU A 173 -17.68 -5.34 11.94
CA LEU A 173 -16.99 -6.63 11.72
C LEU A 173 -17.29 -7.67 12.80
N TYR A 174 -18.10 -7.33 13.79
CA TYR A 174 -18.54 -8.26 14.82
C TYR A 174 -19.83 -8.96 14.43
N LEU A 175 -19.86 -10.27 14.58
CA LEU A 175 -21.01 -11.14 14.35
C LEU A 175 -21.39 -11.80 15.68
N THR A 176 -22.52 -11.39 16.24
CA THR A 176 -23.06 -11.96 17.49
C THR A 176 -24.06 -13.06 17.12
N THR A 177 -23.83 -14.26 17.61
CA THR A 177 -24.72 -15.41 17.51
C THR A 177 -25.12 -15.88 18.90
N PRO A 178 -26.12 -16.76 19.07
CA PRO A 178 -26.48 -17.30 20.39
C PRO A 178 -25.32 -18.03 21.08
N THR A 179 -24.35 -18.55 20.34
CA THR A 179 -23.22 -19.31 20.85
C THR A 179 -21.98 -18.46 21.15
N GLY A 180 -21.92 -17.20 20.67
CA GLY A 180 -20.79 -16.32 20.94
C GLY A 180 -20.63 -15.15 20.00
N LEU A 181 -19.58 -14.38 20.27
CA LEU A 181 -19.17 -13.21 19.49
C LEU A 181 -17.97 -13.59 18.59
N PHE A 182 -18.12 -13.32 17.28
CA PHE A 182 -17.07 -13.56 16.28
C PHE A 182 -16.62 -12.26 15.67
N LEU A 183 -15.31 -12.11 15.48
CA LEU A 183 -14.71 -10.96 14.78
C LEU A 183 -14.18 -11.42 13.42
N VAL A 184 -14.60 -10.73 12.34
CA VAL A 184 -14.00 -10.91 11.02
C VAL A 184 -12.64 -10.19 11.01
N ALA A 185 -11.62 -10.87 11.52
CA ALA A 185 -10.26 -10.35 11.62
C ALA A 185 -9.64 -10.13 10.24
N GLU A 186 -8.54 -9.36 10.16
CA GLU A 186 -7.79 -9.12 8.93
C GLU A 186 -7.35 -10.43 8.25
N ALA A 187 -6.90 -11.42 9.03
CA ALA A 187 -6.54 -12.74 8.52
C ALA A 187 -7.72 -13.50 7.85
N CYS A 188 -8.96 -13.09 8.13
CA CYS A 188 -10.19 -13.62 7.53
C CYS A 188 -10.63 -12.83 6.29
N SER A 189 -9.94 -11.79 5.87
CA SER A 189 -10.27 -11.01 4.65
C SER A 189 -10.13 -11.83 3.36
N GLY A 190 -9.29 -12.88 3.36
CA GLY A 190 -9.02 -13.70 2.17
C GLY A 190 -8.08 -13.06 1.15
N ILE A 191 -7.49 -11.90 1.44
CA ILE A 191 -6.59 -11.17 0.52
C ILE A 191 -5.45 -12.04 -0.01
N ARG A 192 -4.83 -12.86 0.83
CA ARG A 192 -3.75 -13.80 0.47
C ARG A 192 -4.15 -14.72 -0.67
N TYR A 193 -5.33 -15.31 -0.55
CA TYR A 193 -5.86 -16.25 -1.54
C TYR A 193 -6.33 -15.56 -2.81
N LEU A 194 -6.89 -14.36 -2.68
CA LEU A 194 -7.28 -13.54 -3.82
C LEU A 194 -6.08 -13.19 -4.70
N ILE A 195 -5.00 -12.65 -4.12
CA ILE A 195 -3.80 -12.25 -4.87
C ILE A 195 -3.16 -13.47 -5.55
N ALA A 196 -3.00 -14.59 -4.82
CA ALA A 196 -2.45 -15.82 -5.39
C ALA A 196 -3.33 -16.38 -6.52
N SER A 197 -4.67 -16.38 -6.34
CA SER A 197 -5.61 -16.83 -7.36
C SER A 197 -5.55 -15.97 -8.62
N VAL A 198 -5.48 -14.66 -8.49
CA VAL A 198 -5.41 -13.74 -9.65
C VAL A 198 -4.08 -13.91 -10.39
N ALA A 199 -2.96 -14.03 -9.67
CA ALA A 199 -1.65 -14.27 -10.27
C ALA A 199 -1.62 -15.62 -11.02
N LEU A 200 -2.03 -16.71 -10.40
CA LEU A 200 -2.07 -18.03 -11.02
C LEU A 200 -3.14 -18.11 -12.12
N GLY A 201 -4.30 -17.50 -11.92
CA GLY A 201 -5.41 -17.50 -12.88
C GLY A 201 -5.08 -16.74 -14.16
N THR A 202 -4.41 -15.60 -14.08
CA THR A 202 -3.94 -14.86 -15.27
C THR A 202 -2.86 -15.63 -16.02
N LEU A 203 -1.95 -16.30 -15.32
CA LEU A 203 -0.96 -17.19 -15.93
C LEU A 203 -1.63 -18.35 -16.65
N TYR A 204 -2.55 -19.04 -15.98
CA TYR A 204 -3.31 -20.15 -16.55
C TYR A 204 -4.11 -19.72 -17.79
N ALA A 205 -4.85 -18.60 -17.70
CA ALA A 205 -5.61 -18.07 -18.81
C ALA A 205 -4.72 -17.78 -20.03
N TYR A 206 -3.55 -17.18 -19.82
CA TYR A 206 -2.57 -16.93 -20.87
C TYR A 206 -2.00 -18.21 -21.50
N LEU A 207 -1.75 -19.23 -20.69
CA LEU A 207 -1.18 -20.49 -21.15
C LEU A 207 -2.20 -21.38 -21.87
N THR A 208 -3.48 -21.31 -21.47
CA THR A 208 -4.52 -22.27 -21.87
C THR A 208 -5.43 -21.73 -22.97
N TYR A 209 -5.75 -20.44 -22.96
CA TYR A 209 -6.70 -19.86 -23.90
C TYR A 209 -6.05 -18.96 -24.94
N THR A 210 -6.56 -19.03 -26.19
CA THR A 210 -6.22 -18.10 -27.28
C THR A 210 -7.28 -17.01 -27.42
N SER A 211 -8.54 -17.31 -27.09
CA SER A 211 -9.66 -16.37 -27.09
C SER A 211 -9.53 -15.37 -25.94
N ARG A 212 -9.59 -14.07 -26.26
CA ARG A 212 -9.54 -13.00 -25.25
C ARG A 212 -10.75 -13.02 -24.31
N VAL A 213 -11.92 -13.41 -24.82
CA VAL A 213 -13.14 -13.53 -24.00
C VAL A 213 -12.96 -14.62 -22.95
N LYS A 214 -12.45 -15.81 -23.34
CA LYS A 214 -12.16 -16.90 -22.37
C LYS A 214 -11.11 -16.48 -21.35
N GLN A 215 -10.05 -15.77 -21.78
CA GLN A 215 -9.06 -15.22 -20.87
C GLN A 215 -9.68 -14.27 -19.85
N LEU A 216 -10.53 -13.34 -20.31
CA LEU A 216 -11.21 -12.38 -19.42
C LEU A 216 -12.15 -13.09 -18.43
N VAL A 217 -13.00 -14.00 -18.94
CA VAL A 217 -13.94 -14.75 -18.09
C VAL A 217 -13.19 -15.54 -17.01
N PHE A 218 -12.09 -16.20 -17.38
CA PHE A 218 -11.29 -16.94 -16.40
C PHE A 218 -10.58 -16.04 -15.39
N CYS A 219 -10.09 -14.87 -15.81
CA CYS A 219 -9.52 -13.88 -14.89
C CYS A 219 -10.59 -13.33 -13.92
N LEU A 220 -11.82 -13.08 -14.40
CA LEU A 220 -12.93 -12.69 -13.53
C LEU A 220 -13.29 -13.81 -12.54
N ALA A 221 -13.33 -15.07 -13.00
CA ALA A 221 -13.52 -16.21 -12.09
C ALA A 221 -12.41 -16.30 -11.04
N ALA A 222 -11.15 -16.03 -11.41
CA ALA A 222 -10.02 -16.02 -10.49
C ALA A 222 -10.10 -14.89 -9.43
N ILE A 223 -10.92 -13.87 -9.63
CA ILE A 223 -11.25 -12.83 -8.65
C ILE A 223 -12.46 -13.24 -7.81
N ILE A 224 -13.57 -13.62 -8.45
CA ILE A 224 -14.86 -13.82 -7.79
C ILE A 224 -14.85 -15.09 -6.92
N VAL A 225 -14.30 -16.20 -7.46
CA VAL A 225 -14.33 -17.49 -6.78
C VAL A 225 -13.66 -17.46 -5.40
N PRO A 226 -12.42 -16.93 -5.24
CA PRO A 226 -11.80 -16.87 -3.92
C PRO A 226 -12.52 -15.94 -2.94
N ILE A 227 -13.15 -14.86 -3.40
CA ILE A 227 -13.93 -13.95 -2.54
C ILE A 227 -15.15 -14.70 -1.97
N VAL A 228 -15.94 -15.36 -2.84
CA VAL A 228 -17.10 -16.15 -2.42
C VAL A 228 -16.68 -17.31 -1.53
N ALA A 229 -15.64 -18.03 -1.91
CA ALA A 229 -15.10 -19.15 -1.14
C ALA A 229 -14.64 -18.71 0.26
N ASN A 230 -14.04 -17.51 0.39
CA ASN A 230 -13.63 -16.97 1.69
C ASN A 230 -14.82 -16.67 2.60
N GLY A 231 -15.91 -16.07 2.07
CA GLY A 231 -17.14 -15.85 2.81
C GLY A 231 -17.79 -17.18 3.26
N LEU A 232 -17.83 -18.19 2.37
CA LEU A 232 -18.32 -19.52 2.73
C LEU A 232 -17.44 -20.24 3.77
N ARG A 233 -16.13 -20.04 3.71
CA ARG A 233 -15.21 -20.53 4.73
C ARG A 233 -15.50 -19.88 6.08
N ALA A 234 -15.67 -18.55 6.13
CA ALA A 234 -15.98 -17.83 7.36
C ALA A 234 -17.33 -18.31 7.94
N TYR A 235 -18.36 -18.48 7.08
CA TYR A 235 -19.62 -19.10 7.45
C TYR A 235 -19.41 -20.49 8.05
N GLY A 236 -18.62 -21.36 7.40
CA GLY A 236 -18.36 -22.72 7.89
C GLY A 236 -17.72 -22.74 9.28
N ILE A 237 -16.82 -21.80 9.57
CA ILE A 237 -16.20 -21.66 10.89
C ILE A 237 -17.24 -21.30 11.95
N VAL A 238 -18.08 -20.29 11.70
CA VAL A 238 -19.14 -19.88 12.63
C VAL A 238 -20.18 -20.98 12.80
N LEU A 239 -20.54 -21.70 11.72
CA LEU A 239 -21.45 -22.84 11.76
C LEU A 239 -20.90 -23.96 12.66
N ILE A 240 -19.63 -24.38 12.46
CA ILE A 240 -19.01 -25.41 13.27
C ILE A 240 -18.92 -24.96 14.74
N ALA A 241 -18.57 -23.70 15.00
CA ALA A 241 -18.58 -23.13 16.34
C ALA A 241 -19.95 -23.23 17.00
N SER A 242 -21.00 -22.90 16.24
CA SER A 242 -22.40 -22.95 16.71
C SER A 242 -22.88 -24.37 16.99
N LEU A 243 -22.42 -25.38 16.23
CA LEU A 243 -22.80 -26.78 16.42
C LEU A 243 -21.98 -27.49 17.49
N THR A 244 -20.80 -26.97 17.87
CA THR A 244 -19.86 -27.62 18.81
C THR A 244 -19.65 -26.85 20.10
N ASP A 245 -20.51 -25.87 20.42
CA ASP A 245 -20.38 -24.99 21.59
C ASP A 245 -18.94 -24.45 21.75
N MET A 246 -18.39 -23.89 20.66
CA MET A 246 -17.05 -23.28 20.59
C MET A 246 -15.85 -24.25 20.77
N LYS A 247 -16.05 -25.55 20.90
CA LYS A 247 -14.96 -26.51 21.23
C LYS A 247 -13.93 -26.69 20.08
N HIS A 248 -14.34 -26.52 18.83
CA HIS A 248 -13.53 -26.78 17.63
C HIS A 248 -13.31 -25.55 16.72
N ALA A 249 -13.66 -24.35 17.20
CA ALA A 249 -13.57 -23.14 16.41
C ALA A 249 -12.24 -22.37 16.54
N VAL A 250 -11.36 -22.77 17.48
CA VAL A 250 -10.18 -21.99 17.86
C VAL A 250 -8.92 -22.86 17.80
N GLY A 251 -7.90 -22.45 17.05
CA GLY A 251 -6.57 -23.07 17.10
C GLY A 251 -5.81 -23.16 15.78
N VAL A 252 -4.70 -23.88 15.79
CA VAL A 252 -3.77 -24.12 14.65
C VAL A 252 -4.47 -24.78 13.46
N ASP A 253 -5.50 -25.56 13.70
CA ASP A 253 -6.34 -26.21 12.68
C ASP A 253 -6.93 -25.22 11.68
N HIS A 254 -7.23 -24.00 12.12
CA HIS A 254 -7.77 -22.93 11.28
C HIS A 254 -6.84 -22.54 10.12
N LEU A 255 -5.53 -22.55 10.30
CA LEU A 255 -4.53 -22.25 9.27
C LEU A 255 -4.42 -23.42 8.26
N ILE A 256 -4.31 -24.65 8.74
CA ILE A 256 -4.16 -25.86 7.92
C ILE A 256 -5.40 -26.06 7.04
N TYR A 257 -6.60 -25.99 7.62
CA TYR A 257 -7.85 -26.09 6.88
C TYR A 257 -8.00 -24.99 5.83
N GLY A 258 -7.51 -23.76 6.10
CA GLY A 258 -7.50 -22.66 5.14
C GLY A 258 -6.68 -23.00 3.88
N TRP A 259 -5.47 -23.49 4.03
CA TRP A 259 -4.60 -23.85 2.91
C TRP A 259 -5.20 -24.97 2.06
N LEU A 260 -5.67 -26.04 2.70
CA LEU A 260 -6.27 -27.19 2.03
C LEU A 260 -7.54 -26.76 1.28
N PHE A 261 -8.43 -26.00 1.94
CA PHE A 261 -9.67 -25.53 1.35
C PHE A 261 -9.43 -24.71 0.08
N PHE A 262 -8.57 -23.71 0.16
CA PHE A 262 -8.26 -22.89 -1.02
C PHE A 262 -7.49 -23.65 -2.08
N GLY A 263 -6.63 -24.60 -1.71
CA GLY A 263 -5.97 -25.52 -2.64
C GLY A 263 -6.98 -26.32 -3.48
N ILE A 264 -8.01 -26.84 -2.84
CA ILE A 264 -9.10 -27.57 -3.50
C ILE A 264 -9.89 -26.63 -4.42
N ILE A 265 -10.26 -25.43 -3.97
CA ILE A 265 -11.01 -24.46 -4.77
C ILE A 265 -10.24 -24.07 -6.04
N ILE A 266 -8.96 -23.74 -5.90
CA ILE A 266 -8.09 -23.39 -7.05
C ILE A 266 -7.95 -24.59 -7.99
N PHE A 267 -7.77 -25.79 -7.45
CA PHE A 267 -7.69 -27.02 -8.25
C PHE A 267 -8.98 -27.23 -9.06
N ILE A 268 -10.15 -27.14 -8.44
CA ILE A 268 -11.46 -27.27 -9.11
C ILE A 268 -11.59 -26.21 -10.21
N MET A 269 -11.26 -24.96 -9.91
CA MET A 269 -11.32 -23.85 -10.88
C MET A 269 -10.43 -24.13 -12.10
N PHE A 270 -9.21 -24.64 -11.92
CA PHE A 270 -8.31 -24.96 -13.02
C PHE A 270 -8.76 -26.21 -13.78
N TYR A 271 -9.27 -27.22 -13.08
CA TYR A 271 -9.79 -28.43 -13.67
C TYR A 271 -10.99 -28.11 -14.59
N VAL A 272 -11.97 -27.35 -14.09
CA VAL A 272 -13.11 -26.88 -14.89
C VAL A 272 -12.64 -26.01 -16.06
N GLY A 273 -11.70 -25.09 -15.82
CA GLY A 273 -11.11 -24.27 -16.88
C GLY A 273 -10.43 -25.07 -17.98
N GLY A 274 -9.87 -26.23 -17.64
CA GLY A 274 -9.23 -27.15 -18.59
C GLY A 274 -10.16 -27.68 -19.67
N PHE A 275 -11.43 -27.88 -19.39
CA PHE A 275 -12.42 -28.34 -20.39
C PHE A 275 -12.64 -27.34 -21.54
N PHE A 276 -12.35 -26.05 -21.29
CA PHE A 276 -12.50 -24.99 -22.27
C PHE A 276 -11.19 -24.61 -22.96
N ALA A 277 -10.12 -25.44 -22.80
CA ALA A 277 -8.80 -25.18 -23.37
C ALA A 277 -8.85 -25.06 -24.91
N ASP A 278 -8.14 -24.07 -25.45
CA ASP A 278 -8.05 -23.88 -26.88
C ASP A 278 -6.85 -24.64 -27.46
N LYS A 279 -7.05 -25.23 -28.65
CA LYS A 279 -5.92 -25.78 -29.43
C LYS A 279 -5.05 -24.62 -29.91
N LYS A 280 -3.76 -24.62 -29.55
CA LYS A 280 -2.83 -23.58 -30.02
C LYS A 280 -2.53 -23.77 -31.50
N PRO A 281 -2.60 -22.70 -32.31
CA PRO A 281 -2.19 -22.76 -33.71
C PRO A 281 -0.71 -23.09 -33.79
N PRO A 282 -0.27 -23.85 -34.83
CA PRO A 282 1.13 -24.14 -35.06
C PRO A 282 1.93 -22.84 -35.17
N GLN A 283 3.11 -22.81 -34.54
CA GLN A 283 3.98 -21.62 -34.61
C GLN A 283 4.50 -21.49 -36.02
N SER A 284 4.16 -20.39 -36.68
CA SER A 284 4.72 -20.00 -37.98
C SER A 284 6.23 -19.84 -37.86
N GLN A 285 6.98 -20.52 -38.74
CA GLN A 285 8.43 -20.34 -38.87
C GLN A 285 8.68 -18.92 -39.41
N SER A 286 9.30 -18.10 -38.59
CA SER A 286 9.57 -16.72 -38.94
C SER A 286 10.94 -16.56 -39.58
N ARG A 287 11.03 -15.72 -40.61
CA ARG A 287 12.27 -15.37 -41.28
C ARG A 287 13.23 -14.66 -40.34
N SER A 288 14.54 -14.90 -40.50
CA SER A 288 15.60 -14.17 -39.79
C SER A 288 15.42 -12.64 -39.93
N ALA A 289 15.35 -11.94 -38.83
CA ALA A 289 15.15 -10.48 -38.84
C ALA A 289 16.48 -9.75 -39.02
N GLN A 290 16.46 -8.67 -39.80
CA GLN A 290 17.59 -7.75 -39.88
C GLN A 290 17.68 -6.95 -38.59
N LEU A 291 18.83 -6.98 -37.93
CA LEU A 291 19.12 -6.26 -36.70
C LEU A 291 19.81 -4.92 -37.07
N LYS A 292 19.25 -3.81 -36.60
CA LYS A 292 19.95 -2.51 -36.60
C LYS A 292 20.73 -2.35 -35.29
N PRO A 293 21.96 -1.89 -35.27
CA PRO A 293 22.70 -1.68 -34.02
C PRO A 293 21.98 -0.65 -33.12
N VAL A 294 22.12 -0.83 -31.82
CA VAL A 294 21.61 0.16 -30.83
C VAL A 294 22.53 1.39 -30.89
N SER A 295 21.93 2.56 -31.02
CA SER A 295 22.68 3.83 -30.98
C SER A 295 23.27 4.07 -29.58
N GLY A 296 24.52 4.52 -29.50
CA GLY A 296 25.14 4.94 -28.25
C GLY A 296 24.38 6.06 -27.53
N THR A 297 23.66 6.91 -28.27
CA THR A 297 22.80 7.96 -27.70
C THR A 297 21.64 7.37 -26.89
N ILE A 298 21.02 6.27 -27.34
CA ILE A 298 19.94 5.58 -26.62
C ILE A 298 20.49 4.95 -25.32
N LEU A 299 21.66 4.32 -25.39
CA LEU A 299 22.32 3.78 -24.21
C LEU A 299 22.62 4.88 -23.19
N LEU A 300 23.28 5.94 -23.64
CA LEU A 300 23.69 7.04 -22.77
C LEU A 300 22.47 7.72 -22.12
N SER A 301 21.44 8.05 -22.91
CA SER A 301 20.25 8.71 -22.38
C SER A 301 19.48 7.83 -21.37
N GLY A 302 19.33 6.53 -21.65
CA GLY A 302 18.68 5.63 -20.70
C GLY A 302 19.43 5.49 -19.38
N VAL A 303 20.76 5.36 -19.45
CA VAL A 303 21.62 5.31 -18.27
C VAL A 303 21.56 6.63 -17.50
N SER A 304 21.69 7.79 -18.18
CA SER A 304 21.63 9.11 -17.54
C SER A 304 20.31 9.33 -16.80
N VAL A 305 19.18 8.95 -17.39
CA VAL A 305 17.88 9.08 -16.73
C VAL A 305 17.80 8.21 -15.48
N MET A 306 18.29 6.96 -15.51
CA MET A 306 18.27 6.08 -14.33
C MET A 306 19.21 6.54 -13.22
N LEU A 307 20.32 7.20 -13.55
CA LEU A 307 21.28 7.75 -12.58
C LEU A 307 20.86 9.13 -12.06
N LEU A 308 19.87 9.77 -12.64
CA LEU A 308 19.42 11.12 -12.26
C LEU A 308 19.10 11.25 -10.76
N PRO A 309 18.39 10.32 -10.10
CA PRO A 309 18.13 10.41 -8.66
C PRO A 309 19.41 10.43 -7.83
N MET A 310 20.36 9.57 -8.18
CA MET A 310 21.66 9.51 -7.49
C MET A 310 22.44 10.81 -7.68
N LEU A 311 22.39 11.40 -8.86
CA LEU A 311 23.03 12.70 -9.14
C LEU A 311 22.35 13.81 -8.35
N VAL A 312 21.02 13.82 -8.29
CA VAL A 312 20.25 14.81 -7.53
C VAL A 312 20.59 14.73 -6.04
N THR A 313 20.63 13.53 -5.45
CA THR A 313 21.00 13.36 -4.03
C THR A 313 22.45 13.71 -3.73
N LEU A 314 23.35 13.54 -4.70
CA LEU A 314 24.78 13.92 -4.55
C LEU A 314 25.01 15.44 -4.63
N LEU A 315 24.24 16.12 -5.49
CA LEU A 315 24.37 17.58 -5.72
C LEU A 315 23.60 18.41 -4.70
N LEU A 316 22.50 17.88 -4.14
CA LEU A 316 21.75 18.56 -3.10
C LEU A 316 22.48 18.33 -1.75
N PRO A 317 22.74 19.40 -0.97
CA PRO A 317 23.33 19.23 0.34
C PRO A 317 22.42 18.34 1.21
N PRO A 318 23.01 17.48 2.08
CA PRO A 318 22.23 16.76 3.05
C PRO A 318 21.43 17.78 3.87
N LEU A 319 20.14 17.53 4.01
CA LEU A 319 19.28 18.37 4.83
C LEU A 319 19.85 18.41 6.24
N ALA A 320 20.13 19.62 6.72
CA ALA A 320 20.51 19.81 8.10
C ALA A 320 19.47 19.09 8.97
N GLN A 321 19.94 18.27 9.91
CA GLN A 321 19.06 17.66 10.91
C GLN A 321 18.42 18.81 11.68
N GLN A 322 17.22 19.20 11.25
CA GLN A 322 16.45 20.22 11.95
C GLN A 322 16.07 19.69 13.34
N PRO A 323 16.04 20.55 14.35
CA PRO A 323 15.73 20.14 15.70
C PRO A 323 14.36 19.44 15.75
N LEU A 324 14.29 18.48 16.61
CA LEU A 324 13.08 17.73 16.98
C LEU A 324 11.94 18.69 17.30
N PHE A 325 10.72 18.24 17.07
CA PHE A 325 9.48 18.91 17.49
C PHE A 325 9.60 19.58 18.86
N SER A 326 9.12 20.79 18.99
CA SER A 326 9.10 21.53 20.27
C SER A 326 7.94 21.08 21.14
N THR A 327 7.97 19.82 21.58
CA THR A 327 6.83 19.19 22.29
C THR A 327 6.76 19.53 23.78
N LYS A 328 7.79 20.14 24.36
CA LYS A 328 7.89 20.35 25.84
C LYS A 328 6.73 21.16 26.41
N GLN A 329 6.34 22.26 25.79
CA GLN A 329 5.23 23.08 26.28
C GLN A 329 3.90 22.34 26.19
N LEU A 330 3.69 21.61 25.10
CA LEU A 330 2.49 20.80 24.89
C LEU A 330 2.44 19.66 25.92
N GLU A 331 3.56 18.99 26.16
CA GLU A 331 3.68 17.92 27.17
C GLU A 331 3.39 18.43 28.59
N GLN A 332 3.92 19.59 28.95
CA GLN A 332 3.69 20.22 30.27
C GLN A 332 2.24 20.66 30.48
N SER A 333 1.48 20.88 29.40
CA SER A 333 0.05 21.25 29.47
C SER A 333 -0.87 20.04 29.69
N LEU A 334 -0.37 18.81 29.60
CA LEU A 334 -1.14 17.59 29.65
C LEU A 334 -0.99 16.91 31.01
N ALA A 335 -2.10 16.50 31.63
CA ALA A 335 -2.09 15.55 32.74
C ALA A 335 -1.88 14.12 32.21
N PRO A 336 -1.26 13.21 32.97
CA PRO A 336 -1.02 11.84 32.52
C PRO A 336 -2.31 11.12 32.14
N ALA A 337 -2.33 10.50 30.97
CA ALA A 337 -3.42 9.63 30.55
C ALA A 337 -3.33 8.33 31.35
N GLY A 338 -4.31 8.03 32.21
CA GLY A 338 -4.39 6.74 32.87
C GLY A 338 -4.55 5.57 31.89
N ASN A 339 -4.30 4.35 32.33
CA ASN A 339 -4.26 3.11 31.49
C ASN A 339 -5.59 2.71 30.82
N THR A 340 -6.65 3.46 30.95
CA THR A 340 -8.03 3.07 30.60
C THR A 340 -8.48 3.44 29.20
N ILE A 341 -7.62 4.06 28.34
CA ILE A 341 -8.08 4.66 27.10
C ILE A 341 -7.59 3.87 25.90
N ALA A 342 -8.53 3.64 24.98
CA ALA A 342 -8.23 3.22 23.63
C ALA A 342 -7.66 4.40 22.83
N LEU A 343 -6.35 4.60 22.93
CA LEU A 343 -5.62 5.63 22.17
C LEU A 343 -5.59 5.27 20.69
N PRO A 344 -5.44 6.28 19.79
CA PRO A 344 -5.11 6.04 18.39
C PRO A 344 -3.92 5.10 18.25
N GLN A 345 -3.94 4.25 17.21
CA GLN A 345 -2.85 3.32 16.94
C GLN A 345 -1.94 3.92 15.88
N PHE A 346 -0.80 4.47 16.33
CA PHE A 346 0.24 4.97 15.44
C PHE A 346 1.56 4.30 15.80
N THR A 347 2.05 3.45 14.89
CA THR A 347 3.31 2.70 15.06
C THR A 347 4.48 3.51 14.50
N ASP A 348 5.69 3.19 14.96
CA ASP A 348 6.95 3.72 14.43
C ASP A 348 7.10 5.26 14.42
N SER A 349 6.29 5.98 15.22
CA SER A 349 6.44 7.42 15.38
C SER A 349 7.74 7.78 16.10
N SER A 350 8.33 8.93 15.76
CA SER A 350 9.55 9.45 16.39
C SER A 350 9.29 9.94 17.82
N ALA A 351 8.11 10.49 18.06
CA ALA A 351 7.61 10.87 19.38
C ALA A 351 6.09 10.69 19.46
N LYS A 352 5.59 10.42 20.65
CA LYS A 352 4.16 10.33 20.95
C LYS A 352 3.86 11.14 22.19
N LEU A 353 2.76 11.87 22.17
CA LEU A 353 2.18 12.54 23.31
C LEU A 353 0.77 12.00 23.51
N ALA A 354 0.41 11.67 24.74
CA ALA A 354 -0.92 11.29 25.13
C ALA A 354 -1.20 11.83 26.52
N GLY A 355 -2.30 12.51 26.70
CA GLY A 355 -2.66 13.08 27.97
C GLY A 355 -4.09 13.59 28.02
N ILE A 356 -4.43 14.24 29.10
CA ILE A 356 -5.75 14.78 29.37
C ILE A 356 -5.62 16.28 29.64
N TRP A 357 -6.45 17.07 29.01
CA TRP A 357 -6.73 18.42 29.45
C TRP A 357 -7.94 18.37 30.38
N GLN A 358 -7.69 18.60 31.66
CA GLN A 358 -8.75 18.61 32.67
C GLN A 358 -9.51 19.94 32.64
N ARG A 359 -10.83 19.87 32.52
CA ARG A 359 -11.77 20.99 32.74
C ARG A 359 -12.74 20.62 33.85
N GLU A 360 -13.35 21.60 34.50
CA GLU A 360 -14.19 21.41 35.69
C GLU A 360 -15.29 20.34 35.56
N SER A 361 -15.75 20.06 34.33
CA SER A 361 -16.82 19.07 34.07
C SER A 361 -16.45 17.93 33.09
N HIS A 362 -15.33 18.03 32.38
CA HIS A 362 -15.01 17.03 31.31
C HIS A 362 -13.51 16.82 31.17
N ASP A 363 -13.11 15.58 30.97
CA ASP A 363 -11.77 15.20 30.58
C ASP A 363 -11.67 15.16 29.06
N ILE A 364 -10.81 16.00 28.50
CA ILE A 364 -10.56 16.05 27.05
C ILE A 364 -9.26 15.34 26.75
N TRP A 365 -9.36 14.29 25.99
CA TRP A 365 -8.23 13.43 25.63
C TRP A 365 -7.51 13.98 24.42
N PHE A 366 -6.21 14.19 24.57
CA PHE A 366 -5.31 14.61 23.50
C PHE A 366 -4.34 13.50 23.15
N TYR A 367 -4.13 13.31 21.87
CA TYR A 367 -3.11 12.43 21.34
C TYR A 367 -2.38 13.09 20.18
N ALA A 368 -1.06 12.97 20.12
CA ALA A 368 -0.26 13.38 18.98
C ALA A 368 0.84 12.33 18.68
N ALA A 369 1.07 12.09 17.41
CA ALA A 369 2.17 11.27 16.92
C ALA A 369 2.99 12.07 15.92
N PHE A 370 4.30 12.12 16.11
CA PHE A 370 5.23 12.89 15.31
C PHE A 370 6.15 11.97 14.54
N TYR A 371 6.28 12.24 13.25
CA TYR A 371 7.13 11.52 12.32
C TYR A 371 8.19 12.46 11.79
N GLN A 372 9.39 12.26 12.27
CA GLN A 372 10.55 13.00 11.80
C GLN A 372 11.14 12.35 10.56
N HIS A 373 11.98 12.24 10.01
CA HIS A 373 12.53 11.65 8.79
C HIS A 373 12.27 10.11 8.72
N ILE A 374 11.99 9.67 7.76
CA ILE A 374 11.47 8.80 6.76
C ILE A 374 12.23 7.49 6.50
N ASP A 375 13.09 7.01 7.30
CA ASP A 375 13.57 5.64 7.14
C ASP A 375 12.50 4.68 7.63
N ASP A 376 11.64 4.22 6.69
CA ASP A 376 10.56 3.24 6.87
C ASP A 376 9.36 3.65 7.77
N LYS A 377 9.35 4.85 8.34
CA LYS A 377 8.30 5.32 9.25
C LYS A 377 7.26 6.15 8.50
N LYS A 378 6.05 5.65 8.40
CA LYS A 378 4.97 6.28 7.62
C LYS A 378 3.90 6.87 8.52
N LEU A 379 3.65 8.18 8.38
CA LEU A 379 2.49 8.82 8.99
C LEU A 379 1.19 8.19 8.46
N VAL A 380 1.10 7.99 7.15
CA VAL A 380 -0.04 7.35 6.50
C VAL A 380 0.30 5.91 6.17
N SER A 381 -0.24 4.99 6.96
CA SER A 381 -0.11 3.55 6.73
C SER A 381 -1.39 2.85 7.16
N TRP A 382 -1.61 1.65 6.68
CA TRP A 382 -2.72 0.79 7.08
C TRP A 382 -2.77 0.53 8.60
N HIS A 383 -1.61 0.41 9.25
CA HIS A 383 -1.51 0.17 10.68
C HIS A 383 -1.76 1.41 11.54
N ASN A 384 -1.71 2.60 10.95
CA ASN A 384 -1.94 3.86 11.63
C ASN A 384 -3.42 4.25 11.57
N GLN A 385 -4.12 4.01 12.65
CA GLN A 385 -5.57 4.22 12.74
C GLN A 385 -5.91 5.29 13.78
N PRO A 386 -6.81 6.24 13.44
CA PRO A 386 -7.24 7.30 14.37
C PRO A 386 -7.96 6.77 15.61
N TYR A 387 -8.55 5.59 15.52
CA TYR A 387 -9.21 4.89 16.62
C TYR A 387 -9.10 3.38 16.45
N GLN A 388 -9.26 2.64 17.53
CA GLN A 388 -9.22 1.18 17.51
C GLN A 388 -10.56 0.62 16.98
N THR A 389 -10.57 0.11 15.76
CA THR A 389 -11.76 -0.47 15.12
C THR A 389 -12.30 -1.70 15.86
N ALA A 390 -11.48 -2.36 16.66
CA ALA A 390 -11.89 -3.45 17.54
C ALA A 390 -12.78 -3.01 18.71
N LYS A 391 -12.77 -1.73 19.07
CA LYS A 391 -13.52 -1.19 20.23
C LYS A 391 -14.57 -0.17 19.82
N TRP A 392 -14.35 0.53 18.73
CA TRP A 392 -15.12 1.67 18.32
C TRP A 392 -15.66 1.51 16.89
N THR A 393 -16.95 1.75 16.73
CA THR A 393 -17.63 1.80 15.44
C THR A 393 -18.04 3.25 15.16
N PRO A 394 -17.71 3.82 14.00
CA PRO A 394 -18.13 5.17 13.64
C PRO A 394 -19.63 5.18 13.32
N ALA A 395 -20.40 6.00 14.01
CA ALA A 395 -21.79 6.26 13.71
C ALA A 395 -21.94 7.32 12.61
N THR A 396 -21.16 8.39 12.71
CA THR A 396 -21.05 9.44 11.70
C THR A 396 -19.60 9.85 11.52
N SER A 397 -19.26 10.29 10.31
CA SER A 397 -17.92 10.80 9.99
C SER A 397 -18.05 11.93 8.96
N GLN A 398 -17.60 13.12 9.32
CA GLN A 398 -17.71 14.31 8.47
C GLN A 398 -16.50 15.22 8.58
N ARG A 399 -16.26 16.02 7.53
CA ARG A 399 -15.23 17.04 7.57
C ARG A 399 -15.81 18.31 8.18
N ARG A 400 -15.06 18.90 9.11
CA ARG A 400 -15.40 20.17 9.76
C ARG A 400 -14.32 21.21 9.49
N ASN A 401 -14.75 22.41 9.15
CA ASN A 401 -13.86 23.56 8.94
C ASN A 401 -13.97 24.49 10.14
N LEU A 402 -12.84 24.75 10.78
CA LEU A 402 -12.75 25.69 11.89
C LEU A 402 -11.88 26.88 11.49
N GLN A 403 -12.31 28.08 11.88
CA GLN A 403 -11.49 29.26 11.73
C GLN A 403 -10.92 29.62 13.12
N ILE A 404 -9.61 29.42 13.29
CA ILE A 404 -8.91 29.72 14.55
C ILE A 404 -7.97 30.90 14.30
N GLY A 405 -8.38 32.09 14.71
CA GLY A 405 -7.67 33.33 14.38
C GLY A 405 -7.61 33.55 12.86
N GLN A 406 -6.39 33.63 12.31
CA GLN A 406 -6.18 33.80 10.86
C GLN A 406 -5.98 32.46 10.13
N GLN A 407 -5.97 31.30 10.82
CA GLN A 407 -5.75 30.01 10.23
C GLN A 407 -7.06 29.24 10.08
N SER A 408 -7.21 28.59 8.93
CA SER A 408 -8.30 27.65 8.66
C SER A 408 -7.83 26.24 8.90
N LEU A 409 -8.48 25.52 9.80
CA LEU A 409 -8.21 24.12 10.12
C LEU A 409 -9.34 23.24 9.59
N VAL A 410 -8.97 22.31 8.68
CA VAL A 410 -9.89 21.25 8.24
C VAL A 410 -9.56 19.99 9.03
N LEU A 411 -10.53 19.49 9.79
CA LEU A 411 -10.40 18.27 10.58
C LEU A 411 -11.49 17.27 10.25
N GLN A 412 -11.27 16.01 10.64
CA GLN A 412 -12.27 14.95 10.57
C GLN A 412 -12.94 14.82 11.94
N GLU A 413 -14.26 14.98 11.96
CA GLU A 413 -15.13 14.75 13.11
C GLU A 413 -15.77 13.37 12.97
N VAL A 414 -15.67 12.54 14.01
CA VAL A 414 -16.20 11.17 14.02
C VAL A 414 -16.94 10.93 15.34
N ASP A 415 -18.21 10.57 15.25
CA ASP A 415 -18.98 10.05 16.37
C ASP A 415 -18.72 8.55 16.51
N LEU A 416 -18.08 8.14 17.60
CA LEU A 416 -17.69 6.78 17.89
C LEU A 416 -18.62 6.14 18.93
N ARG A 417 -19.04 4.91 18.65
CA ARG A 417 -19.85 4.10 19.57
C ARG A 417 -19.13 2.81 19.92
N ALA A 418 -19.11 2.47 21.19
CA ALA A 418 -18.60 1.20 21.68
C ALA A 418 -19.74 0.22 21.94
N SER A 419 -19.41 -1.08 21.93
CA SER A 419 -20.38 -2.17 22.17
C SER A 419 -21.03 -2.15 23.56
N ASN A 420 -20.37 -1.48 24.54
CA ASN A 420 -20.91 -1.25 25.90
C ASN A 420 -21.82 -0.02 26.01
N GLY A 421 -22.18 0.62 24.90
CA GLY A 421 -23.04 1.81 24.86
C GLY A 421 -22.32 3.15 25.06
N GLN A 422 -21.03 3.16 25.35
CA GLN A 422 -20.25 4.39 25.47
C GLN A 422 -20.19 5.13 24.13
N ARG A 423 -20.28 6.46 24.20
CA ARG A 423 -20.17 7.36 23.04
C ARG A 423 -18.98 8.29 23.22
N ARG A 424 -18.26 8.55 22.12
CA ARG A 424 -17.06 9.37 22.11
C ARG A 424 -17.02 10.22 20.87
N MET A 425 -16.96 11.53 21.00
CA MET A 425 -16.66 12.44 19.91
C MET A 425 -15.16 12.49 19.71
N LEU A 426 -14.69 12.18 18.49
CA LEU A 426 -13.28 12.20 18.09
C LEU A 426 -13.09 13.21 16.96
N TRP A 427 -12.16 14.13 17.15
CA TRP A 427 -11.65 15.03 16.12
C TRP A 427 -10.21 14.67 15.81
N TYR A 428 -9.85 14.56 14.54
CA TYR A 428 -8.46 14.34 14.16
C TYR A 428 -8.08 15.05 12.87
N TRP A 429 -6.79 15.35 12.75
CA TRP A 429 -6.20 15.96 11.57
C TRP A 429 -4.71 15.61 11.49
N TYR A 430 -4.11 15.95 10.35
CA TYR A 430 -2.71 15.76 10.08
C TYR A 430 -2.02 17.10 9.88
N GLY A 431 -0.70 17.16 10.11
CA GLY A 431 0.11 18.36 9.96
C GLY A 431 1.42 18.11 9.26
N SER A 432 1.93 19.12 8.56
CA SER A 432 3.30 19.18 8.03
C SER A 432 3.75 20.65 8.00
N GLY A 433 4.74 21.01 8.81
CA GLY A 433 5.09 22.41 9.03
C GLY A 433 3.91 23.21 9.53
N ASN A 434 3.61 24.31 8.86
CA ASN A 434 2.48 25.18 9.21
C ASN A 434 1.14 24.77 8.55
N TYR A 435 1.12 23.65 7.86
CA TYR A 435 -0.06 23.17 7.15
C TYR A 435 -0.77 22.07 7.93
N PHE A 436 -2.07 22.18 8.02
CA PHE A 436 -2.96 21.23 8.69
C PHE A 436 -4.10 20.81 7.76
N SER A 437 -4.44 19.54 7.74
CA SER A 437 -5.51 19.01 6.89
C SER A 437 -6.11 17.73 7.45
N ALA A 438 -7.40 17.50 7.19
CA ALA A 438 -8.04 16.23 7.40
C ALA A 438 -7.59 15.15 6.39
N ASP A 439 -6.98 15.58 5.27
CA ASP A 439 -6.58 14.68 4.19
C ASP A 439 -5.13 14.19 4.40
N PRO A 440 -4.94 12.90 4.73
CA PRO A 440 -3.60 12.33 4.94
C PRO A 440 -2.74 12.34 3.65
N TYR A 441 -3.38 12.19 2.48
CA TYR A 441 -2.64 12.16 1.21
C TYR A 441 -2.08 13.54 0.84
N LEU A 442 -2.82 14.61 1.15
CA LEU A 442 -2.33 15.97 0.94
C LEU A 442 -1.08 16.24 1.79
N ILE A 443 -1.13 15.86 3.07
CA ILE A 443 0.03 16.03 3.97
C ILE A 443 1.21 15.19 3.51
N THR A 444 0.98 13.95 3.07
CA THR A 444 2.03 13.12 2.49
C THR A 444 2.64 13.74 1.23
N ALA A 445 1.82 14.32 0.36
CA ALA A 445 2.32 15.05 -0.82
C ALA A 445 3.14 16.29 -0.43
N MET A 446 2.73 17.03 0.60
CA MET A 446 3.48 18.18 1.12
C MET A 446 4.82 17.76 1.74
N GLN A 447 4.86 16.64 2.47
CA GLN A 447 6.12 16.06 2.95
C GLN A 447 7.06 15.70 1.79
N ALA A 448 6.52 15.14 0.67
CA ALA A 448 7.29 14.88 -0.53
C ALA A 448 7.92 16.13 -1.11
N LEU A 449 7.11 17.16 -1.30
CA LEU A 449 7.57 18.44 -1.81
C LEU A 449 8.57 19.08 -0.84
N GLY A 450 8.31 18.99 0.46
CA GLY A 450 9.21 19.49 1.49
C GLY A 450 10.58 18.85 1.44
N LYS A 451 10.67 17.53 1.21
CA LYS A 451 11.93 16.82 1.05
C LYS A 451 12.70 17.27 -0.20
N VAL A 452 11.98 17.50 -1.31
CA VAL A 452 12.59 17.90 -2.58
C VAL A 452 13.05 19.36 -2.55
N PHE A 453 12.25 20.25 -1.99
CA PHE A 453 12.51 21.71 -1.98
C PHE A 453 13.07 22.22 -0.67
N HIS A 454 13.49 21.34 0.25
CA HIS A 454 14.18 21.66 1.51
C HIS A 454 13.37 22.55 2.47
N PHE A 455 12.05 22.45 2.45
CA PHE A 455 11.20 23.00 3.51
C PHE A 455 10.74 21.87 4.48
N SER A 456 9.77 22.07 5.32
CA SER A 456 9.36 21.10 6.37
C SER A 456 9.26 19.65 5.88
N GLN A 457 9.89 18.70 6.60
CA GLN A 457 9.92 17.26 6.26
C GLN A 457 9.19 16.39 7.26
N HIS A 458 8.76 16.96 8.36
CA HIS A 458 8.08 16.21 9.39
C HIS A 458 6.59 16.12 9.11
N GLY A 459 5.99 15.05 9.58
CA GLY A 459 4.56 14.84 9.58
C GLY A 459 4.06 14.63 11.00
N SER A 460 2.86 15.03 11.26
CA SER A 460 2.22 14.87 12.55
C SER A 460 0.77 14.45 12.40
N PHE A 461 0.31 13.71 13.38
CA PHE A 461 -1.09 13.36 13.56
C PHE A 461 -1.55 13.89 14.92
N TYR A 462 -2.74 14.45 14.95
CA TYR A 462 -3.36 14.98 16.16
C TYR A 462 -4.76 14.43 16.30
N ALA A 463 -5.15 14.14 17.54
CA ALA A 463 -6.50 13.73 17.86
C ALA A 463 -6.95 14.34 19.19
N LEU A 464 -8.18 14.83 19.21
CA LEU A 464 -8.89 15.28 20.40
C LEU A 464 -10.14 14.45 20.58
N SER A 465 -10.51 14.11 21.78
CA SER A 465 -11.76 13.42 22.01
C SER A 465 -12.33 13.63 23.40
N VAL A 466 -13.64 13.56 23.49
CA VAL A 466 -14.41 13.67 24.73
C VAL A 466 -15.49 12.60 24.76
N TYR A 467 -15.75 12.02 25.93
CA TYR A 467 -16.91 11.16 26.16
C TYR A 467 -18.15 12.02 26.35
N TYR A 468 -19.28 11.58 25.85
CA TYR A 468 -20.55 12.26 26.00
C TYR A 468 -21.71 11.25 26.13
N ASP A 469 -22.83 11.70 26.71
CA ASP A 469 -23.99 10.80 26.92
C ASP A 469 -24.99 10.92 25.75
N ASP A 470 -25.62 12.07 25.53
CA ASP A 470 -26.74 12.18 24.59
C ASP A 470 -26.60 13.28 23.53
N ASP A 471 -25.81 14.34 23.76
CA ASP A 471 -25.71 15.47 22.84
C ASP A 471 -24.33 15.53 22.13
N PRO A 472 -24.25 15.03 20.88
CA PRO A 472 -23.02 15.09 20.10
C PRO A 472 -22.61 16.54 19.73
N GLU A 473 -23.58 17.47 19.59
CA GLU A 473 -23.25 18.86 19.27
C GLU A 473 -22.64 19.57 20.49
N HIS A 474 -23.07 19.21 21.68
CA HIS A 474 -22.45 19.73 22.91
C HIS A 474 -21.00 19.24 23.03
N ALA A 475 -20.75 17.96 22.76
CA ALA A 475 -19.42 17.42 22.73
C ALA A 475 -18.51 18.12 21.70
N SER A 476 -19.03 18.40 20.52
CA SER A 476 -18.30 19.13 19.48
C SER A 476 -17.98 20.56 19.89
N ARG A 477 -18.89 21.27 20.58
CA ARG A 477 -18.63 22.62 21.12
C ARG A 477 -17.54 22.63 22.18
N ILE A 478 -17.50 21.63 23.05
CA ILE A 478 -16.43 21.47 24.04
C ILE A 478 -15.07 21.33 23.34
N LEU A 479 -14.99 20.46 22.34
CA LEU A 479 -13.74 20.25 21.58
C LEU A 479 -13.31 21.51 20.82
N GLU A 480 -14.26 22.26 20.24
CA GLU A 480 -13.99 23.50 19.51
C GLU A 480 -13.41 24.58 20.42
N GLN A 481 -13.99 24.77 21.60
CA GLN A 481 -13.52 25.74 22.59
C GLN A 481 -12.10 25.38 23.06
N GLU A 482 -11.84 24.13 23.42
CA GLU A 482 -10.54 23.69 23.89
C GLU A 482 -9.47 23.78 22.81
N LEU A 483 -9.82 23.38 21.59
CA LEU A 483 -8.91 23.46 20.45
C LEU A 483 -8.56 24.93 20.15
N THR A 484 -9.51 25.83 20.19
CA THR A 484 -9.30 27.26 19.93
C THR A 484 -8.34 27.87 20.96
N GLU A 485 -8.52 27.55 22.25
CA GLU A 485 -7.68 28.04 23.34
C GLU A 485 -6.24 27.54 23.25
N ARG A 486 -6.01 26.29 22.78
CA ARG A 486 -4.71 25.62 22.82
C ARG A 486 -4.05 25.37 21.44
N PHE A 487 -4.68 25.87 20.39
CA PHE A 487 -4.17 25.64 19.04
C PHE A 487 -2.76 26.22 18.83
N SER A 488 -2.44 27.33 19.49
CA SER A 488 -1.09 27.90 19.43
C SER A 488 0.00 26.94 19.94
N LEU A 489 -0.27 26.16 20.99
CA LEU A 489 0.65 25.15 21.51
C LEU A 489 0.86 24.02 20.50
N ILE A 490 -0.21 23.59 19.83
CA ILE A 490 -0.17 22.55 18.80
C ILE A 490 0.61 23.04 17.57
N ALA A 491 0.34 24.29 17.14
CA ALA A 491 1.02 24.91 16.01
C ALA A 491 2.53 25.08 16.28
N THR A 492 2.88 25.53 17.49
CA THR A 492 4.30 25.63 17.90
C THR A 492 4.98 24.29 17.95
N ALA A 493 4.31 23.24 18.42
CA ALA A 493 4.87 21.89 18.44
C ALA A 493 5.13 21.34 17.01
N ASN A 494 4.37 21.80 16.02
CA ASN A 494 4.50 21.41 14.61
C ASN A 494 5.46 22.32 13.82
N SER A 495 5.80 23.51 14.31
CA SER A 495 6.76 24.40 13.66
C SER A 495 8.20 24.03 14.05
N SER A 496 9.11 24.05 13.08
CA SER A 496 10.53 23.83 13.30
C SER A 496 11.31 25.06 13.80
N GLU A 497 10.62 26.15 14.07
CA GLU A 497 11.26 27.34 14.64
C GLU A 497 11.47 27.19 16.16
N PRO A 498 12.67 27.44 16.69
CA PRO A 498 12.88 27.48 18.13
C PRO A 498 12.01 28.61 18.73
N ALA A 499 11.26 28.30 19.76
CA ALA A 499 10.34 29.22 20.45
C ALA A 499 10.97 30.53 20.94
N GLU A 500 12.30 30.63 20.93
CA GLU A 500 13.05 31.83 21.33
C GLU A 500 12.98 32.98 20.30
N LEU A 501 12.73 32.69 19.01
CA LEU A 501 12.66 33.74 17.98
C LEU A 501 11.28 34.43 17.92
N SER A 502 10.20 33.75 18.29
CA SER A 502 8.85 34.32 18.26
C SER A 502 8.62 35.35 19.39
N LEU A 503 9.27 35.16 20.53
CA LEU A 503 9.21 36.13 21.66
C LEU A 503 10.05 37.37 21.39
N ALA A 504 11.15 37.26 20.63
CA ALA A 504 11.96 38.40 20.25
C ALA A 504 11.30 39.28 19.17
N GLN A 505 10.45 38.72 18.31
CA GLN A 505 9.67 39.50 17.32
C GLN A 505 8.45 40.19 17.93
N GLN A 506 7.83 39.64 18.97
CA GLN A 506 6.73 40.29 19.69
C GLN A 506 7.22 41.46 20.59
N ALA A 507 8.48 41.44 21.03
CA ALA A 507 9.08 42.49 21.82
C ALA A 507 9.60 43.69 21.00
N GLN A 508 9.56 43.64 19.67
CA GLN A 508 10.04 44.70 18.76
C GLN A 508 8.91 45.42 18.01
N GLN A 509 7.65 45.24 18.36
CA GLN A 509 6.56 46.11 17.85
C GLN A 509 6.32 47.21 18.86
N PRO A 510 6.50 48.48 18.43
CA PRO A 510 6.37 49.67 19.31
C PRO A 510 4.91 49.96 19.74
#